data_d3de88670fe4638c8a8e69ecf50b27f5
#
_entry.id   d3de88670fe4638c8a8e69ecf50b27f5
#
_cell.length_a   1.000
_cell.length_b   1.000
_cell.length_c   1.000
_cell.angle_alpha   90.00
_cell.angle_beta   90.00
_cell.angle_gamma   90.00
#
_symmetry.space_group_name_H-M   'P 1'
#
loop_
_entity.id
_entity.type
_entity.pdbx_description
1 polymer ?
#
loop_
_entity_poly.entity_id
_entity_poly.type
_entity_poly.pdbx_seq_one_letter_code
_entity_poly.pdbx_strand_id
1 'polypeptide(L)'
;MQTPEILGIIAGNGVYPKIITAAARKAGVKKVVAAAFTDETDSSIDKRVDVVEWLRVGQLGKLLKFFREQNVHQAIMAGQIAPKNLFDLRPDVKALVVLAKLKQRNAESIFTAIADELKKVDVDLLPATTFVEDQLAAKGLIACAKLSRAEEEDVDLGWKVAKEIARLDIGQTIIVKNGTVLAVEAFEGTNDAIKRGGSLAREGAVMIKVAKPNQDMRFDVPVIGVATIKVAAEAKLRVIAVESGKTLLLERDKVIDLARGGNISLVGIVN
;
A
#
# COMPACT_ATOMS: atom_id res chain seq x y z
N MET A 1 -0.57 18.71 -12.15
CA MET A 1 0.00 17.72 -13.09
C MET A 1 -0.98 17.60 -14.25
N GLN A 2 -0.51 17.49 -15.49
CA GLN A 2 -1.41 17.30 -16.63
C GLN A 2 -1.88 15.84 -16.66
N THR A 3 -3.18 15.61 -16.83
CA THR A 3 -3.76 14.26 -16.91
C THR A 3 -3.25 13.56 -18.18
N PRO A 4 -2.66 12.35 -18.09
CA PRO A 4 -2.20 11.63 -19.25
C PRO A 4 -3.37 11.20 -20.15
N GLU A 5 -3.13 11.18 -21.44
CA GLU A 5 -4.10 10.60 -22.38
C GLU A 5 -4.20 9.08 -22.22
N ILE A 6 -3.06 8.42 -22.05
CA ILE A 6 -2.93 6.97 -21.83
C ILE A 6 -2.23 6.73 -20.49
N LEU A 7 -2.87 5.96 -19.61
CA LEU A 7 -2.30 5.57 -18.32
C LEU A 7 -1.99 4.06 -18.32
N GLY A 8 -0.76 3.71 -17.96
CA GLY A 8 -0.38 2.34 -17.63
C GLY A 8 -0.67 2.01 -16.17
N ILE A 9 -1.19 0.82 -15.89
CA ILE A 9 -1.33 0.31 -14.52
C ILE A 9 -0.53 -0.98 -14.40
N ILE A 10 0.43 -1.03 -13.48
CA ILE A 10 1.06 -2.26 -13.02
C ILE A 10 0.18 -2.78 -11.90
N ALA A 11 -0.69 -3.74 -12.22
CA ALA A 11 -1.79 -4.16 -11.37
C ALA A 11 -1.40 -5.36 -10.52
N GLY A 12 -1.23 -5.17 -9.22
CA GLY A 12 -1.09 -6.24 -8.23
C GLY A 12 -2.44 -6.72 -7.68
N ASN A 13 -2.39 -7.36 -6.53
CA ASN A 13 -3.53 -7.89 -5.80
C ASN A 13 -4.34 -6.77 -5.10
N GLY A 14 -5.60 -7.08 -4.80
CA GLY A 14 -6.49 -6.24 -4.01
C GLY A 14 -7.37 -5.30 -4.84
N VAL A 15 -8.04 -4.39 -4.14
CA VAL A 15 -9.01 -3.46 -4.75
C VAL A 15 -8.36 -2.23 -5.39
N TYR A 16 -7.10 -1.97 -5.07
CA TYR A 16 -6.43 -0.72 -5.43
C TYR A 16 -6.31 -0.51 -6.95
N PRO A 17 -5.95 -1.51 -7.79
CA PRO A 17 -5.95 -1.34 -9.24
C PRO A 17 -7.30 -0.86 -9.79
N LYS A 18 -8.40 -1.35 -9.22
CA LYS A 18 -9.76 -0.98 -9.62
C LYS A 18 -10.12 0.45 -9.20
N ILE A 19 -9.69 0.87 -8.01
CA ILE A 19 -9.89 2.23 -7.50
C ILE A 19 -9.13 3.22 -8.37
N ILE A 20 -7.84 2.98 -8.65
CA ILE A 20 -7.03 3.84 -9.53
C ILE A 20 -7.64 3.94 -10.93
N THR A 21 -8.07 2.81 -11.52
CA THR A 21 -8.72 2.82 -12.85
C THR A 21 -9.95 3.73 -12.87
N ALA A 22 -10.82 3.60 -11.88
CA ALA A 22 -12.04 4.43 -11.79
C ALA A 22 -11.70 5.91 -11.57
N ALA A 23 -10.74 6.20 -10.70
CA ALA A 23 -10.30 7.58 -10.40
C ALA A 23 -9.62 8.23 -11.63
N ALA A 24 -8.76 7.52 -12.33
CA ALA A 24 -8.11 7.99 -13.55
C ALA A 24 -9.14 8.32 -14.66
N ARG A 25 -10.15 7.47 -14.84
CA ARG A 25 -11.27 7.75 -15.75
C ARG A 25 -12.03 9.03 -15.37
N LYS A 26 -12.34 9.16 -14.07
CA LYS A 26 -13.00 10.38 -13.55
C LYS A 26 -12.15 11.64 -13.76
N ALA A 27 -10.83 11.51 -13.72
CA ALA A 27 -9.88 12.59 -13.98
C ALA A 27 -9.68 12.90 -15.47
N GLY A 28 -10.32 12.16 -16.39
CA GLY A 28 -10.27 12.42 -17.83
C GLY A 28 -9.24 11.62 -18.62
N VAL A 29 -8.62 10.57 -18.01
CA VAL A 29 -7.75 9.63 -18.76
C VAL A 29 -8.60 8.92 -19.82
N LYS A 30 -8.19 9.01 -21.08
CA LYS A 30 -8.95 8.46 -22.21
C LYS A 30 -8.76 6.95 -22.37
N LYS A 31 -7.54 6.48 -22.18
CA LYS A 31 -7.19 5.06 -22.32
C LYS A 31 -6.43 4.58 -21.09
N VAL A 32 -6.89 3.48 -20.48
CA VAL A 32 -6.20 2.81 -19.37
C VAL A 32 -5.78 1.42 -19.83
N VAL A 33 -4.50 1.10 -19.71
CA VAL A 33 -3.96 -0.22 -20.04
C VAL A 33 -3.35 -0.84 -18.78
N ALA A 34 -3.52 -2.14 -18.58
CA ALA A 34 -3.05 -2.81 -17.38
C ALA A 34 -2.10 -3.97 -17.72
N ALA A 35 -0.96 -3.99 -17.07
CA ALA A 35 -0.13 -5.17 -16.91
C ALA A 35 -0.60 -5.88 -15.63
N ALA A 36 -1.33 -6.97 -15.79
CA ALA A 36 -1.91 -7.77 -14.72
C ALA A 36 -1.06 -9.02 -14.48
N PHE A 37 -1.01 -9.51 -13.23
CA PHE A 37 -0.21 -10.68 -12.90
C PHE A 37 -1.10 -11.88 -12.61
N THR A 38 -0.84 -12.99 -13.30
CA THR A 38 -1.49 -14.28 -13.04
C THR A 38 -1.30 -14.66 -11.58
N ASP A 39 -2.34 -15.15 -10.94
CA ASP A 39 -2.39 -15.54 -9.52
C ASP A 39 -2.27 -14.41 -8.49
N GLU A 40 -2.19 -13.16 -8.95
CA GLU A 40 -2.16 -11.97 -8.10
C GLU A 40 -3.34 -11.04 -8.38
N THR A 41 -3.47 -10.57 -9.62
CA THR A 41 -4.47 -9.56 -9.99
C THR A 41 -5.86 -10.20 -10.12
N ASP A 42 -6.86 -9.53 -9.57
CA ASP A 42 -8.26 -9.94 -9.72
C ASP A 42 -8.68 -9.84 -11.20
N SER A 43 -9.20 -10.95 -11.76
CA SER A 43 -9.57 -11.05 -13.18
C SER A 43 -10.63 -10.03 -13.62
N SER A 44 -11.41 -9.48 -12.70
CA SER A 44 -12.38 -8.42 -13.03
C SER A 44 -11.74 -7.12 -13.53
N ILE A 45 -10.39 -7.01 -13.49
CA ILE A 45 -9.67 -5.88 -14.09
C ILE A 45 -9.93 -5.78 -15.61
N ASP A 46 -10.12 -6.93 -16.30
CA ASP A 46 -10.41 -7.00 -17.73
C ASP A 46 -11.62 -6.15 -18.13
N LYS A 47 -12.61 -6.06 -17.24
CA LYS A 47 -13.84 -5.30 -17.48
C LYS A 47 -13.71 -3.79 -17.18
N ARG A 48 -12.55 -3.33 -16.73
CA ARG A 48 -12.33 -1.97 -16.23
C ARG A 48 -11.30 -1.18 -17.02
N VAL A 49 -10.43 -1.86 -17.76
CA VAL A 49 -9.38 -1.26 -18.58
C VAL A 49 -9.66 -1.50 -20.07
N ASP A 50 -9.01 -0.74 -20.94
CA ASP A 50 -9.21 -0.89 -22.39
C ASP A 50 -8.38 -2.02 -22.98
N VAL A 51 -7.19 -2.28 -22.39
CA VAL A 51 -6.29 -3.36 -22.80
C VAL A 51 -5.66 -3.94 -21.56
N VAL A 52 -5.58 -5.26 -21.48
CA VAL A 52 -4.86 -5.98 -20.43
C VAL A 52 -3.84 -6.94 -21.05
N GLU A 53 -2.67 -6.98 -20.45
CA GLU A 53 -1.65 -8.01 -20.72
C GLU A 53 -1.44 -8.81 -19.44
N TRP A 54 -1.70 -10.14 -19.51
CA TRP A 54 -1.49 -11.04 -18.39
C TRP A 54 -0.06 -11.57 -18.39
N LEU A 55 0.66 -11.25 -17.33
CA LEU A 55 2.06 -11.57 -17.11
C LEU A 55 2.22 -12.51 -15.92
N ARG A 56 3.37 -13.17 -15.84
CA ARG A 56 3.83 -13.77 -14.58
C ARG A 56 4.74 -12.78 -13.87
N VAL A 57 4.74 -12.82 -12.53
CA VAL A 57 5.68 -12.03 -11.73
C VAL A 57 7.11 -12.38 -12.17
N GLY A 58 7.91 -11.36 -12.46
CA GLY A 58 9.28 -11.52 -13.00
C GLY A 58 9.41 -11.35 -14.52
N GLN A 59 8.33 -11.20 -15.28
CA GLN A 59 8.40 -10.96 -16.74
C GLN A 59 8.56 -9.46 -17.06
N LEU A 60 9.68 -8.86 -16.61
CA LEU A 60 9.98 -7.43 -16.79
C LEU A 60 10.09 -7.03 -18.26
N GLY A 61 10.77 -7.83 -19.08
CA GLY A 61 10.93 -7.53 -20.50
C GLY A 61 9.61 -7.48 -21.26
N LYS A 62 8.66 -8.36 -20.89
CA LYS A 62 7.30 -8.33 -21.47
C LYS A 62 6.52 -7.09 -21.01
N LEU A 63 6.61 -6.70 -19.73
CA LEU A 63 6.00 -5.49 -19.20
C LEU A 63 6.47 -4.25 -19.99
N LEU A 64 7.79 -4.09 -20.14
CA LEU A 64 8.38 -2.95 -20.86
C LEU A 64 7.94 -2.93 -22.32
N LYS A 65 7.94 -4.09 -23.01
CA LYS A 65 7.47 -4.25 -24.38
C LYS A 65 6.00 -3.86 -24.51
N PHE A 66 5.13 -4.36 -23.63
CA PHE A 66 3.71 -4.06 -23.63
C PHE A 66 3.42 -2.58 -23.49
N PHE A 67 4.04 -1.90 -22.51
CA PHE A 67 3.82 -0.47 -22.34
C PHE A 67 4.30 0.36 -23.52
N ARG A 68 5.43 0.01 -24.12
CA ARG A 68 5.93 0.66 -25.34
C ARG A 68 4.97 0.47 -26.52
N GLU A 69 4.44 -0.73 -26.76
CA GLU A 69 3.49 -1.04 -27.84
C GLU A 69 2.15 -0.33 -27.66
N GLN A 70 1.77 -0.03 -26.39
CA GLN A 70 0.57 0.72 -26.06
C GLN A 70 0.78 2.23 -25.98
N ASN A 71 1.98 2.75 -26.28
CA ASN A 71 2.37 4.16 -26.18
C ASN A 71 2.12 4.74 -24.77
N VAL A 72 2.43 3.97 -23.74
CA VAL A 72 2.34 4.41 -22.33
C VAL A 72 3.57 5.26 -22.03
N HIS A 73 3.36 6.48 -21.54
CA HIS A 73 4.42 7.37 -21.04
C HIS A 73 4.32 7.62 -19.54
N GLN A 74 3.18 7.32 -18.93
CA GLN A 74 2.97 7.44 -17.49
C GLN A 74 2.28 6.19 -16.96
N ALA A 75 2.79 5.66 -15.85
CA ALA A 75 2.24 4.46 -15.24
C ALA A 75 2.12 4.62 -13.72
N ILE A 76 1.24 3.84 -13.11
CA ILE A 76 1.06 3.73 -11.65
C ILE A 76 1.21 2.27 -11.25
N MET A 77 1.94 2.01 -10.16
CA MET A 77 1.90 0.72 -9.47
C MET A 77 0.75 0.72 -8.47
N ALA A 78 -0.16 -0.24 -8.59
CA ALA A 78 -1.33 -0.34 -7.72
C ALA A 78 -1.55 -1.79 -7.27
N GLY A 79 -1.70 -2.00 -5.97
CA GLY A 79 -1.89 -3.33 -5.38
C GLY A 79 -0.58 -3.95 -4.87
N GLN A 80 -0.70 -5.14 -4.31
CA GLN A 80 0.41 -5.87 -3.72
C GLN A 80 0.81 -7.06 -4.58
N ILE A 81 2.07 -7.48 -4.49
CA ILE A 81 2.56 -8.79 -4.93
C ILE A 81 2.86 -9.59 -3.67
N ALA A 82 2.31 -10.78 -3.53
CA ALA A 82 2.51 -11.60 -2.33
C ALA A 82 4.00 -11.94 -2.14
N PRO A 83 4.56 -11.81 -0.92
CA PRO A 83 5.98 -12.06 -0.67
C PRO A 83 6.44 -13.45 -1.10
N LYS A 84 5.60 -14.48 -0.94
CA LYS A 84 5.87 -15.85 -1.39
C LYS A 84 6.17 -15.92 -2.89
N ASN A 85 5.51 -15.09 -3.69
CA ASN A 85 5.69 -15.07 -5.14
C ASN A 85 6.96 -14.33 -5.57
N LEU A 86 7.60 -13.58 -4.66
CA LEU A 86 8.92 -13.01 -4.88
C LEU A 86 10.04 -14.06 -4.74
N PHE A 87 9.80 -15.16 -4.03
CA PHE A 87 10.77 -16.27 -3.90
C PHE A 87 10.62 -17.32 -5.02
N ASP A 88 9.40 -17.45 -5.60
CA ASP A 88 9.10 -18.39 -6.69
C ASP A 88 9.16 -17.73 -8.09
N LEU A 89 9.91 -16.65 -8.22
CA LEU A 89 10.05 -15.92 -9.46
C LEU A 89 10.61 -16.80 -10.58
N ARG A 90 9.95 -16.77 -11.75
CA ARG A 90 10.51 -17.24 -13.02
C ARG A 90 10.87 -16.02 -13.87
N PRO A 91 11.99 -15.33 -13.53
CA PRO A 91 12.36 -14.09 -14.17
C PRO A 91 12.71 -14.33 -15.64
N ASP A 92 12.31 -13.40 -16.52
CA ASP A 92 12.83 -13.37 -17.88
C ASP A 92 14.27 -12.85 -17.89
N VAL A 93 14.92 -12.91 -19.06
CA VAL A 93 16.33 -12.50 -19.22
C VAL A 93 16.54 -11.06 -18.73
N LYS A 94 15.58 -10.17 -19.00
CA LYS A 94 15.65 -8.77 -18.57
C LYS A 94 15.64 -8.63 -17.06
N ALA A 95 14.72 -9.33 -16.40
CA ALA A 95 14.63 -9.34 -14.93
C ALA A 95 15.89 -9.97 -14.29
N LEU A 96 16.43 -11.06 -14.89
CA LEU A 96 17.67 -11.67 -14.40
C LEU A 96 18.83 -10.67 -14.42
N VAL A 97 19.00 -9.94 -15.52
CA VAL A 97 20.07 -8.92 -15.66
C VAL A 97 19.90 -7.81 -14.63
N VAL A 98 18.65 -7.38 -14.35
CA VAL A 98 18.37 -6.34 -13.35
C VAL A 98 18.69 -6.88 -11.96
N LEU A 99 18.18 -8.06 -11.59
CA LEU A 99 18.42 -8.68 -10.29
C LEU A 99 19.89 -8.97 -10.00
N ALA A 100 20.68 -9.31 -11.03
CA ALA A 100 22.11 -9.54 -10.89
C ALA A 100 22.91 -8.28 -10.54
N LYS A 101 22.38 -7.09 -10.86
CA LYS A 101 23.03 -5.79 -10.56
C LYS A 101 22.68 -5.26 -9.16
N LEU A 102 21.66 -5.81 -8.50
CA LEU A 102 21.26 -5.35 -7.19
C LEU A 102 22.21 -5.86 -6.10
N LYS A 103 22.72 -4.94 -5.28
CA LYS A 103 23.53 -5.25 -4.09
C LYS A 103 22.67 -5.87 -2.97
N GLN A 104 21.44 -5.40 -2.83
CA GLN A 104 20.44 -5.91 -1.90
C GLN A 104 19.18 -6.27 -2.70
N ARG A 105 18.50 -7.35 -2.31
CA ARG A 105 17.29 -7.82 -3.00
C ARG A 105 16.07 -7.70 -2.09
N ASN A 106 15.90 -6.53 -1.47
CA ASN A 106 14.67 -6.19 -0.78
C ASN A 106 13.64 -5.59 -1.76
N ALA A 107 12.39 -5.44 -1.31
CA ALA A 107 11.30 -4.94 -2.16
C ALA A 107 11.61 -3.54 -2.73
N GLU A 108 12.16 -2.64 -1.92
CA GLU A 108 12.47 -1.27 -2.31
C GLU A 108 13.50 -1.23 -3.46
N SER A 109 14.60 -1.97 -3.34
CA SER A 109 15.64 -2.01 -4.38
C SER A 109 15.12 -2.63 -5.69
N ILE A 110 14.26 -3.65 -5.61
CA ILE A 110 13.64 -4.28 -6.77
C ILE A 110 12.70 -3.30 -7.48
N PHE A 111 11.79 -2.64 -6.75
CA PHE A 111 10.84 -1.69 -7.34
C PHE A 111 11.53 -0.44 -7.88
N THR A 112 12.56 0.06 -7.22
CA THR A 112 13.40 1.16 -7.74
C THR A 112 14.04 0.75 -9.07
N ALA A 113 14.61 -0.44 -9.17
CA ALA A 113 15.21 -0.91 -10.41
C ALA A 113 14.17 -1.12 -11.54
N ILE A 114 12.94 -1.53 -11.21
CA ILE A 114 11.83 -1.60 -12.18
C ILE A 114 11.47 -0.18 -12.67
N ALA A 115 11.39 0.81 -11.77
CA ALA A 115 11.13 2.20 -12.13
C ALA A 115 12.22 2.75 -13.07
N ASP A 116 13.50 2.43 -12.80
CA ASP A 116 14.62 2.83 -13.66
C ASP A 116 14.55 2.17 -15.05
N GLU A 117 14.12 0.92 -15.15
CA GLU A 117 13.94 0.24 -16.43
C GLU A 117 12.73 0.77 -17.22
N LEU A 118 11.65 1.15 -16.53
CA LEU A 118 10.52 1.86 -17.13
C LEU A 118 10.96 3.19 -17.73
N LYS A 119 11.76 3.96 -16.99
CA LYS A 119 12.28 5.26 -17.45
C LYS A 119 13.13 5.13 -18.72
N LYS A 120 13.87 4.02 -18.90
CA LYS A 120 14.68 3.76 -20.12
C LYS A 120 13.83 3.52 -21.37
N VAL A 121 12.55 3.25 -21.22
CA VAL A 121 11.59 3.08 -22.31
C VAL A 121 10.56 4.21 -22.35
N ASP A 122 10.94 5.38 -21.80
CA ASP A 122 10.15 6.61 -21.73
C ASP A 122 8.81 6.48 -20.98
N VAL A 123 8.77 5.61 -19.95
CA VAL A 123 7.65 5.47 -19.05
C VAL A 123 8.00 6.04 -17.69
N ASP A 124 7.35 7.12 -17.28
CA ASP A 124 7.45 7.70 -15.95
C ASP A 124 6.51 7.02 -14.98
N LEU A 125 7.06 6.56 -13.85
CA LEU A 125 6.25 6.01 -12.78
C LEU A 125 5.76 7.15 -11.87
N LEU A 126 4.45 7.38 -11.87
CA LEU A 126 3.79 8.38 -11.04
C LEU A 126 3.68 7.90 -9.59
N PRO A 127 3.53 8.84 -8.61
CA PRO A 127 3.16 8.46 -7.26
C PRO A 127 1.91 7.58 -7.25
N ALA A 128 1.92 6.52 -6.46
CA ALA A 128 0.76 5.62 -6.37
C ALA A 128 -0.49 6.32 -5.83
N THR A 129 -0.35 7.46 -5.17
CA THR A 129 -1.46 8.30 -4.69
C THR A 129 -2.12 9.16 -5.77
N THR A 130 -1.53 9.24 -6.98
CA THR A 130 -2.08 10.05 -8.08
C THR A 130 -3.52 9.62 -8.41
N PHE A 131 -4.40 10.57 -8.56
CA PHE A 131 -5.85 10.46 -8.74
C PHE A 131 -6.67 10.05 -7.50
N VAL A 132 -6.03 9.68 -6.39
CA VAL A 132 -6.70 9.22 -5.16
C VAL A 132 -6.21 9.97 -3.93
N GLU A 133 -5.78 11.20 -4.08
CA GLU A 133 -5.31 12.05 -2.99
C GLU A 133 -6.43 12.26 -1.94
N ASP A 134 -7.69 12.21 -2.34
CA ASP A 134 -8.87 12.26 -1.49
C ASP A 134 -9.02 11.03 -0.57
N GLN A 135 -8.34 9.93 -0.90
CA GLN A 135 -8.26 8.72 -0.07
C GLN A 135 -7.16 8.80 1.00
N LEU A 136 -6.31 9.83 0.97
CA LEU A 136 -5.30 10.01 2.01
C LEU A 136 -5.95 10.33 3.36
N ALA A 137 -5.42 9.77 4.42
CA ALA A 137 -5.87 10.01 5.78
C ALA A 137 -5.74 11.51 6.14
N ALA A 138 -6.85 12.14 6.48
CA ALA A 138 -6.85 13.53 6.95
C ALA A 138 -6.28 13.61 8.37
N LYS A 139 -5.79 14.80 8.75
CA LYS A 139 -5.34 15.08 10.12
C LYS A 139 -6.52 15.08 11.09
N GLY A 140 -6.32 14.53 12.29
CA GLY A 140 -7.29 14.51 13.38
C GLY A 140 -8.22 13.31 13.34
N LEU A 141 -9.37 13.43 13.99
CA LEU A 141 -10.35 12.35 14.09
C LEU A 141 -11.04 12.12 12.74
N ILE A 142 -10.95 10.90 12.23
CA ILE A 142 -11.57 10.49 10.95
C ILE A 142 -12.85 9.70 11.21
N ALA A 143 -12.85 8.83 12.23
CA ALA A 143 -14.01 8.01 12.57
C ALA A 143 -14.10 7.74 14.07
N CYS A 144 -15.33 7.48 14.54
CA CYS A 144 -15.71 7.13 15.88
C CYS A 144 -15.51 8.28 16.89
N ALA A 145 -14.89 8.05 18.05
CA ALA A 145 -14.84 8.98 19.18
C ALA A 145 -13.41 9.53 19.41
N LYS A 146 -13.33 10.66 20.10
CA LYS A 146 -12.04 11.19 20.57
C LYS A 146 -11.34 10.16 21.46
N LEU A 147 -10.01 10.18 21.40
CA LEU A 147 -9.17 9.33 22.23
C LEU A 147 -9.23 9.82 23.68
N SER A 148 -9.15 8.88 24.62
CA SER A 148 -8.84 9.16 26.01
C SER A 148 -7.36 9.55 26.15
N ARG A 149 -7.01 10.16 27.28
CA ARG A 149 -5.62 10.55 27.55
C ARG A 149 -4.66 9.34 27.50
N ALA A 150 -5.05 8.19 28.02
CA ALA A 150 -4.24 6.98 27.99
C ALA A 150 -4.02 6.47 26.54
N GLU A 151 -5.06 6.55 25.70
CA GLU A 151 -4.94 6.21 24.27
C GLU A 151 -4.04 7.19 23.53
N GLU A 152 -4.07 8.50 23.85
CA GLU A 152 -3.17 9.51 23.29
C GLU A 152 -1.72 9.24 23.71
N GLU A 153 -1.47 8.91 24.98
CA GLU A 153 -0.14 8.53 25.47
C GLU A 153 0.41 7.27 24.76
N ASP A 154 -0.45 6.26 24.51
CA ASP A 154 -0.11 5.06 23.73
C ASP A 154 0.19 5.39 22.25
N VAL A 155 -0.57 6.32 21.63
CA VAL A 155 -0.31 6.81 20.28
C VAL A 155 1.05 7.50 20.21
N ASP A 156 1.37 8.37 21.17
CA ASP A 156 2.65 9.11 21.19
C ASP A 156 3.85 8.16 21.35
N LEU A 157 3.74 7.17 22.26
CA LEU A 157 4.76 6.14 22.42
C LEU A 157 4.92 5.35 21.11
N GLY A 158 3.80 4.84 20.60
CA GLY A 158 3.80 4.00 19.40
C GLY A 158 4.30 4.75 18.18
N TRP A 159 4.02 6.04 18.04
CA TRP A 159 4.56 6.87 16.98
C TRP A 159 6.09 6.90 16.98
N LYS A 160 6.69 7.22 18.14
CA LYS A 160 8.15 7.27 18.29
C LYS A 160 8.79 5.93 17.91
N VAL A 161 8.26 4.84 18.45
CA VAL A 161 8.80 3.50 18.18
C VAL A 161 8.54 3.08 16.73
N ALA A 162 7.35 3.34 16.17
CA ALA A 162 7.04 3.03 14.78
C ALA A 162 7.97 3.75 13.79
N LYS A 163 8.30 5.02 14.04
CA LYS A 163 9.25 5.77 13.19
C LYS A 163 10.66 5.19 13.26
N GLU A 164 11.12 4.70 14.42
CA GLU A 164 12.44 4.07 14.54
C GLU A 164 12.50 2.71 13.82
N ILE A 165 11.51 1.85 13.98
CA ILE A 165 11.49 0.56 13.26
C ILE A 165 11.35 0.76 11.75
N ALA A 166 10.58 1.77 11.32
CA ALA A 166 10.44 2.14 9.92
C ALA A 166 11.76 2.67 9.34
N ARG A 167 12.54 3.43 10.12
CA ARG A 167 13.89 3.88 9.73
C ARG A 167 14.88 2.72 9.56
N LEU A 168 14.70 1.65 10.32
CA LEU A 168 15.51 0.43 10.24
C LEU A 168 15.02 -0.56 9.16
N ASP A 169 13.97 -0.21 8.42
CA ASP A 169 13.33 -1.07 7.39
C ASP A 169 12.87 -2.43 7.94
N ILE A 170 12.47 -2.48 9.23
CA ILE A 170 11.94 -3.69 9.87
C ILE A 170 10.45 -3.84 9.57
N GLY A 171 9.69 -2.76 9.75
CA GLY A 171 8.25 -2.66 9.55
C GLY A 171 7.76 -1.25 9.78
N GLN A 172 6.45 -1.04 9.75
CA GLN A 172 5.86 0.30 9.88
C GLN A 172 4.59 0.33 10.74
N THR A 173 4.26 -0.79 11.40
CA THR A 173 3.08 -0.93 12.27
C THR A 173 3.49 -1.44 13.64
N ILE A 174 2.90 -0.83 14.68
CA ILE A 174 3.10 -1.22 16.08
C ILE A 174 1.75 -1.33 16.78
N ILE A 175 1.66 -2.27 17.70
CA ILE A 175 0.52 -2.41 18.62
C ILE A 175 0.99 -2.09 20.03
N VAL A 176 0.30 -1.14 20.68
CA VAL A 176 0.65 -0.63 22.00
C VAL A 176 -0.57 -0.75 22.93
N LYS A 177 -0.33 -0.96 24.21
CA LYS A 177 -1.35 -0.82 25.26
C LYS A 177 -0.71 -0.42 26.59
N ASN A 178 -1.27 0.57 27.25
CA ASN A 178 -0.86 1.05 28.58
C ASN A 178 0.67 1.26 28.67
N GLY A 179 1.25 1.99 27.73
CA GLY A 179 2.67 2.29 27.70
C GLY A 179 3.58 1.11 27.32
N THR A 180 3.01 0.00 26.84
CA THR A 180 3.80 -1.20 26.49
C THR A 180 3.60 -1.58 25.02
N VAL A 181 4.70 -1.78 24.29
CA VAL A 181 4.69 -2.31 22.92
C VAL A 181 4.40 -3.81 23.00
N LEU A 182 3.29 -4.24 22.41
CA LEU A 182 2.84 -5.65 22.40
C LEU A 182 3.27 -6.40 21.14
N ALA A 183 3.30 -5.70 19.98
CA ALA A 183 3.72 -6.28 18.73
C ALA A 183 4.37 -5.23 17.82
N VAL A 184 5.39 -5.66 17.09
CA VAL A 184 6.07 -4.91 16.05
C VAL A 184 5.87 -5.69 14.76
N GLU A 185 5.31 -5.05 13.72
CA GLU A 185 5.25 -5.63 12.38
C GLU A 185 6.67 -5.85 11.83
N ALA A 186 6.89 -7.01 11.23
CA ALA A 186 8.07 -7.31 10.47
C ALA A 186 7.67 -8.01 9.16
N PHE A 187 8.25 -9.14 8.83
CA PHE A 187 7.99 -9.88 7.59
C PHE A 187 6.54 -10.42 7.48
N GLU A 188 5.90 -10.69 8.62
CA GLU A 188 4.53 -11.24 8.68
C GLU A 188 3.45 -10.30 8.14
N GLY A 189 3.72 -8.98 8.14
CA GLY A 189 2.80 -7.95 7.68
C GLY A 189 1.77 -7.49 8.72
N THR A 190 1.09 -6.38 8.41
CA THR A 190 0.22 -5.62 9.33
C THR A 190 -0.86 -6.47 9.99
N ASN A 191 -1.58 -7.31 9.23
CA ASN A 191 -2.72 -8.06 9.76
C ASN A 191 -2.31 -9.08 10.82
N ASP A 192 -1.19 -9.77 10.64
CA ASP A 192 -0.72 -10.76 11.61
C ASP A 192 -0.07 -10.10 12.83
N ALA A 193 0.57 -8.95 12.66
CA ALA A 193 0.99 -8.11 13.78
C ALA A 193 -0.20 -7.65 14.63
N ILE A 194 -1.33 -7.24 14.00
CA ILE A 194 -2.58 -6.90 14.70
C ILE A 194 -3.11 -8.08 15.50
N LYS A 195 -3.23 -9.26 14.91
CA LYS A 195 -3.72 -10.47 15.59
C LYS A 195 -2.87 -10.81 16.80
N ARG A 196 -1.54 -10.79 16.63
CA ARG A 196 -0.57 -11.08 17.70
C ARG A 196 -0.66 -10.06 18.83
N GLY A 197 -0.63 -8.77 18.52
CA GLY A 197 -0.76 -7.70 19.51
C GLY A 197 -2.12 -7.70 20.21
N GLY A 198 -3.21 -7.91 19.46
CA GLY A 198 -4.56 -8.00 20.01
C GLY A 198 -4.74 -9.18 20.96
N SER A 199 -4.18 -10.36 20.63
CA SER A 199 -4.22 -11.53 21.53
C SER A 199 -3.53 -11.27 22.87
N LEU A 200 -2.41 -10.55 22.86
CA LEU A 200 -1.67 -10.15 24.07
C LEU A 200 -2.43 -9.08 24.87
N ALA A 201 -3.06 -8.14 24.18
CA ALA A 201 -3.85 -7.07 24.79
C ALA A 201 -5.17 -7.54 25.38
N ARG A 202 -5.73 -8.63 24.85
CA ARG A 202 -7.11 -9.12 25.03
C ARG A 202 -8.16 -8.19 24.43
N GLU A 203 -8.09 -6.88 24.70
CA GLU A 203 -8.94 -5.81 24.13
C GLU A 203 -8.29 -4.44 24.33
N GLY A 204 -8.76 -3.42 23.61
CA GLY A 204 -8.45 -2.01 23.89
C GLY A 204 -7.05 -1.55 23.49
N ALA A 205 -6.31 -2.32 22.68
CA ALA A 205 -5.00 -1.89 22.19
C ALA A 205 -5.12 -0.80 21.11
N VAL A 206 -4.03 -0.09 20.95
CA VAL A 206 -3.82 0.98 19.96
C VAL A 206 -2.86 0.47 18.87
N MET A 207 -3.26 0.61 17.63
CA MET A 207 -2.39 0.37 16.48
C MET A 207 -1.87 1.70 15.93
N ILE A 208 -0.58 1.78 15.67
CA ILE A 208 0.05 2.91 15.00
C ILE A 208 0.70 2.43 13.70
N LYS A 209 0.39 3.09 12.57
CA LYS A 209 1.01 2.83 11.27
C LYS A 209 1.56 4.11 10.68
N VAL A 210 2.84 4.09 10.33
CA VAL A 210 3.57 5.25 9.81
C VAL A 210 4.13 4.98 8.42
N ALA A 211 4.56 6.05 7.74
CA ALA A 211 5.40 5.94 6.56
C ALA A 211 6.89 5.89 6.95
N LYS A 212 7.70 5.20 6.18
CA LYS A 212 9.16 5.21 6.31
C LYS A 212 9.69 6.64 6.05
N PRO A 213 10.83 7.04 6.64
CA PRO A 213 11.39 8.40 6.43
C PRO A 213 11.63 8.75 4.97
N ASN A 214 12.12 7.79 4.17
CA ASN A 214 12.41 7.94 2.75
C ASN A 214 11.46 7.12 1.86
N GLN A 215 10.19 7.03 2.27
CA GLN A 215 9.20 6.25 1.55
C GLN A 215 9.08 6.68 0.09
N ASP A 216 9.29 5.76 -0.83
CA ASP A 216 9.06 6.02 -2.26
C ASP A 216 7.57 5.86 -2.57
N MET A 217 6.87 7.00 -2.63
CA MET A 217 5.43 7.05 -2.86
C MET A 217 4.99 6.57 -4.25
N ARG A 218 5.92 6.20 -5.13
CA ARG A 218 5.59 5.62 -6.44
C ARG A 218 5.12 4.17 -6.34
N PHE A 219 5.57 3.42 -5.32
CA PHE A 219 5.27 1.99 -5.19
C PHE A 219 5.11 1.49 -3.74
N ASP A 220 5.57 2.25 -2.75
CA ASP A 220 5.47 1.85 -1.33
C ASP A 220 4.66 2.90 -0.56
N VAL A 221 3.34 2.74 -0.55
CA VAL A 221 2.42 3.64 0.17
C VAL A 221 1.76 2.86 1.31
N PRO A 222 1.81 3.38 2.55
CA PRO A 222 1.05 2.78 3.64
C PRO A 222 -0.44 2.75 3.33
N VAL A 223 -1.09 1.62 3.58
CA VAL A 223 -2.50 1.42 3.29
C VAL A 223 -3.23 0.88 4.50
N ILE A 224 -4.42 1.40 4.75
CA ILE A 224 -5.48 0.81 5.57
C ILE A 224 -6.66 0.50 4.65
N GLY A 225 -7.09 -0.76 4.63
CA GLY A 225 -8.25 -1.20 3.86
C GLY A 225 -9.28 -1.90 4.74
N VAL A 226 -10.37 -2.31 4.12
CA VAL A 226 -11.47 -3.05 4.77
C VAL A 226 -10.97 -4.27 5.55
N ALA A 227 -10.01 -5.03 4.99
CA ALA A 227 -9.45 -6.21 5.65
C ALA A 227 -8.74 -5.85 6.97
N THR A 228 -7.97 -4.75 6.99
CA THR A 228 -7.27 -4.28 8.19
C THR A 228 -8.25 -3.92 9.30
N ILE A 229 -9.34 -3.20 8.97
CA ILE A 229 -10.36 -2.83 9.97
C ILE A 229 -11.07 -4.06 10.53
N LYS A 230 -11.41 -5.05 9.68
CA LYS A 230 -12.02 -6.30 10.15
C LYS A 230 -11.11 -7.05 11.12
N VAL A 231 -9.84 -7.21 10.78
CA VAL A 231 -8.86 -7.87 11.66
C VAL A 231 -8.67 -7.08 12.96
N ALA A 232 -8.66 -5.75 12.90
CA ALA A 232 -8.58 -4.91 14.09
C ALA A 232 -9.82 -5.04 15.01
N ALA A 233 -11.01 -5.15 14.42
CA ALA A 233 -12.25 -5.38 15.17
C ALA A 233 -12.26 -6.76 15.83
N GLU A 234 -11.88 -7.82 15.11
CA GLU A 234 -11.72 -9.17 15.66
C GLU A 234 -10.70 -9.21 16.80
N ALA A 235 -9.61 -8.48 16.66
CA ALA A 235 -8.55 -8.29 17.66
C ALA A 235 -8.95 -7.32 18.79
N LYS A 236 -10.17 -6.77 18.77
CA LYS A 236 -10.70 -5.80 19.74
C LYS A 236 -9.79 -4.59 19.95
N LEU A 237 -9.18 -4.08 18.88
CA LEU A 237 -8.45 -2.83 18.96
C LEU A 237 -9.42 -1.66 19.21
N ARG A 238 -8.95 -0.66 19.93
CA ARG A 238 -9.73 0.54 20.25
C ARG A 238 -9.37 1.73 19.35
N VAL A 239 -8.12 1.82 18.94
CA VAL A 239 -7.59 2.93 18.12
C VAL A 239 -6.76 2.41 16.97
N ILE A 240 -6.92 3.02 15.82
CA ILE A 240 -6.00 2.95 14.68
C ILE A 240 -5.53 4.37 14.39
N ALA A 241 -4.25 4.62 14.64
CA ALA A 241 -3.58 5.88 14.35
C ALA A 241 -2.69 5.73 13.12
N VAL A 242 -2.84 6.60 12.12
CA VAL A 242 -2.09 6.54 10.87
C VAL A 242 -1.41 7.87 10.55
N GLU A 243 -0.32 7.85 9.80
CA GLU A 243 0.34 9.08 9.34
C GLU A 243 -0.54 9.80 8.32
N SER A 244 -1.01 11.00 8.71
CA SER A 244 -1.84 11.87 7.88
C SER A 244 -1.10 12.32 6.62
N GLY A 245 -1.81 12.38 5.49
CA GLY A 245 -1.26 12.79 4.20
C GLY A 245 -0.31 11.77 3.56
N LYS A 246 -0.04 10.63 4.22
CA LYS A 246 0.84 9.58 3.70
C LYS A 246 0.19 8.19 3.67
N THR A 247 -0.86 7.95 4.43
CA THR A 247 -1.56 6.67 4.48
C THR A 247 -2.84 6.73 3.66
N LEU A 248 -3.02 5.79 2.73
CA LEU A 248 -4.25 5.63 1.97
C LEU A 248 -5.29 4.83 2.77
N LEU A 249 -6.52 5.32 2.77
CA LEU A 249 -7.71 4.62 3.28
C LEU A 249 -8.47 4.06 2.07
N LEU A 250 -8.13 2.87 1.62
CA LEU A 250 -8.76 2.27 0.43
C LEU A 250 -10.21 1.87 0.73
N GLU A 251 -11.13 2.28 -0.16
CA GLU A 251 -12.59 2.22 0.07
C GLU A 251 -12.97 3.04 1.33
N ARG A 252 -12.50 4.28 1.38
CA ARG A 252 -12.54 5.17 2.55
C ARG A 252 -13.86 5.15 3.32
N ASP A 253 -15.00 5.24 2.62
CA ASP A 253 -16.31 5.27 3.27
C ASP A 253 -16.61 3.94 3.99
N LYS A 254 -16.31 2.80 3.36
CA LYS A 254 -16.45 1.48 3.99
C LYS A 254 -15.50 1.30 5.19
N VAL A 255 -14.27 1.80 5.08
CA VAL A 255 -13.30 1.80 6.20
C VAL A 255 -13.86 2.57 7.38
N ILE A 256 -14.41 3.77 7.14
CA ILE A 256 -15.02 4.61 8.18
C ILE A 256 -16.23 3.92 8.81
N ASP A 257 -17.13 3.35 8.01
CA ASP A 257 -18.34 2.69 8.50
C ASP A 257 -18.00 1.43 9.33
N LEU A 258 -17.04 0.64 8.88
CA LEU A 258 -16.56 -0.53 9.64
C LEU A 258 -15.85 -0.13 10.93
N ALA A 259 -15.05 0.94 10.92
CA ALA A 259 -14.41 1.45 12.12
C ALA A 259 -15.46 1.90 13.15
N ARG A 260 -16.51 2.60 12.71
CA ARG A 260 -17.65 2.97 13.57
C ARG A 260 -18.39 1.75 14.12
N GLY A 261 -18.71 0.78 13.26
CA GLY A 261 -19.39 -0.45 13.66
C GLY A 261 -18.57 -1.30 14.65
N GLY A 262 -17.25 -1.29 14.52
CA GLY A 262 -16.32 -1.95 15.45
C GLY A 262 -15.93 -1.12 16.67
N ASN A 263 -16.49 0.07 16.85
CA ASN A 263 -16.12 1.03 17.90
C ASN A 263 -14.60 1.35 17.92
N ILE A 264 -13.98 1.44 16.74
CA ILE A 264 -12.56 1.74 16.55
C ILE A 264 -12.42 3.20 16.18
N SER A 265 -11.69 3.97 16.97
CA SER A 265 -11.32 5.35 16.63
C SER A 265 -10.22 5.34 15.60
N LEU A 266 -10.49 5.91 14.42
CA LEU A 266 -9.51 6.10 13.35
C LEU A 266 -9.04 7.55 13.38
N VAL A 267 -7.74 7.77 13.54
CA VAL A 267 -7.13 9.11 13.64
C VAL A 267 -5.95 9.26 12.72
N GLY A 268 -5.86 10.42 12.07
CA GLY A 268 -4.67 10.83 11.32
C GLY A 268 -3.76 11.73 12.16
N ILE A 269 -2.53 11.30 12.36
CA ILE A 269 -1.52 12.03 13.13
C ILE A 269 -0.48 12.66 12.21
N VAL A 270 0.02 13.82 12.65
CA VAL A 270 1.13 14.56 12.02
C VAL A 270 2.16 14.79 13.10
N ASN A 271 3.42 14.60 12.78
CA ASN A 271 4.51 14.99 13.66
C ASN A 271 4.69 16.48 13.63
#